data_266f49daec89ad7fd1cfc3fecd738ceb
#
_entry.id   266f49daec89ad7fd1cfc3fecd738ceb
#
_cell.length_a   1.000
_cell.length_b   1.000
_cell.length_c   1.000
_cell.angle_alpha   90.00
_cell.angle_beta   90.00
_cell.angle_gamma   90.00
#
_symmetry.space_group_name_H-M   'P 1'
#
loop_
_entity.id
_entity.type
_entity.pdbx_description
1 polymer ?
#
loop_
_entity_poly.entity_id
_entity_poly.type
_entity_poly.pdbx_seq_one_letter_code
_entity_poly.pdbx_strand_id
1 'polypeptide(L)'
;MNRRYDTARFRQSVDLLRRYFDHPAITTDVICGFPQETEEEFSATLAFLEECRFAAMHVFPYSIRPGTKAADMPQVPGPVKEERAARAGALAARLHRAYLEECVGRTYPVLFEQPVAGRYGGLSSRKTASFSAMRPTIWRWLSPAAKTSTIRCCR
;
A
#
# COMPACT_ATOMS: atom_id res chain seq x y z
N MET A 1 -19.43 -3.92 5.02
CA MET A 1 -19.33 -3.51 3.59
C MET A 1 -19.95 -4.60 2.72
N ASN A 2 -20.63 -4.23 1.63
CA ASN A 2 -21.27 -5.22 0.74
C ASN A 2 -20.25 -5.74 -0.32
N ARG A 3 -19.26 -6.52 0.13
CA ARG A 3 -18.31 -7.21 -0.76
C ARG A 3 -18.82 -8.62 -1.06
N ARG A 4 -18.63 -9.07 -2.31
CA ARG A 4 -19.07 -10.40 -2.76
C ARG A 4 -17.96 -11.46 -2.66
N TYR A 5 -16.92 -11.20 -1.89
CA TYR A 5 -15.80 -12.11 -1.63
C TYR A 5 -15.43 -12.09 -0.16
N ASP A 6 -14.91 -13.18 0.34
CA ASP A 6 -14.38 -13.38 1.67
C ASP A 6 -12.83 -13.25 1.69
N THR A 7 -12.26 -13.41 2.86
CA THR A 7 -10.80 -13.37 3.07
C THR A 7 -10.09 -14.50 2.34
N ALA A 8 -10.69 -15.70 2.26
CA ALA A 8 -10.11 -16.84 1.56
C ALA A 8 -9.98 -16.57 0.06
N ARG A 9 -11.05 -16.04 -0.56
CA ARG A 9 -11.01 -15.64 -1.97
C ARG A 9 -10.04 -14.51 -2.24
N PHE A 10 -9.95 -13.53 -1.33
CA PHE A 10 -8.98 -12.45 -1.44
C PHE A 10 -7.56 -12.99 -1.39
N ARG A 11 -7.25 -13.89 -0.45
CA ARG A 11 -5.96 -14.54 -0.32
C ARG A 11 -5.58 -15.31 -1.58
N GLN A 12 -6.50 -16.10 -2.14
CA GLN A 12 -6.27 -16.79 -3.40
C GLN A 12 -5.89 -15.84 -4.53
N SER A 13 -6.49 -14.65 -4.59
CA SER A 13 -6.16 -13.63 -5.60
C SER A 13 -4.74 -13.08 -5.40
N VAL A 14 -4.32 -12.84 -4.15
CA VAL A 14 -2.95 -12.41 -3.83
C VAL A 14 -1.94 -13.49 -4.22
N ASP A 15 -2.21 -14.75 -3.89
CA ASP A 15 -1.34 -15.87 -4.21
C ASP A 15 -1.24 -16.08 -5.73
N LEU A 16 -2.35 -15.90 -6.45
CA LEU A 16 -2.39 -15.97 -7.90
C LEU A 16 -1.49 -14.90 -8.54
N LEU A 17 -1.57 -13.65 -8.07
CA LEU A 17 -0.70 -12.57 -8.55
C LEU A 17 0.77 -12.90 -8.33
N ARG A 18 1.15 -13.44 -7.17
CA ARG A 18 2.53 -13.85 -6.88
C ARG A 18 3.00 -15.03 -7.72
N ARG A 19 2.11 -15.89 -8.15
CA ARG A 19 2.43 -17.02 -9.00
C ARG A 19 2.72 -16.59 -10.45
N TYR A 20 2.01 -15.58 -10.96
CA TYR A 20 2.13 -15.16 -12.36
C TYR A 20 3.08 -13.99 -12.58
N PHE A 21 3.35 -13.19 -11.57
CA PHE A 21 4.24 -12.03 -11.67
C PHE A 21 5.48 -12.23 -10.81
N ASP A 22 6.65 -11.90 -11.35
CA ASP A 22 7.89 -11.90 -10.56
C ASP A 22 7.90 -10.70 -9.62
N HIS A 23 7.89 -10.97 -8.31
CA HIS A 23 7.97 -10.01 -7.22
C HIS A 23 7.02 -8.80 -7.36
N PRO A 24 5.69 -9.02 -7.48
CA PRO A 24 4.75 -7.92 -7.69
C PRO A 24 4.60 -7.05 -6.44
N ALA A 25 4.57 -5.73 -6.61
CA ALA A 25 4.23 -4.79 -5.56
C ALA A 25 2.71 -4.77 -5.35
N ILE A 26 2.17 -5.72 -4.59
CA ILE A 26 0.74 -5.77 -4.29
C ILE A 26 0.43 -4.74 -3.22
N THR A 27 -0.51 -3.86 -3.50
CA THR A 27 -0.97 -2.81 -2.57
C THR A 27 -2.43 -2.99 -2.21
N THR A 28 -2.86 -2.44 -1.07
CA THR A 28 -4.25 -2.48 -0.64
C THR A 28 -4.64 -1.23 0.15
N ASP A 29 -5.94 -0.97 0.19
CA ASP A 29 -6.55 0.04 1.06
C ASP A 29 -7.19 -0.64 2.25
N VAL A 30 -6.96 -0.11 3.45
CA VAL A 30 -7.48 -0.63 4.72
C VAL A 30 -8.31 0.44 5.41
N ILE A 31 -9.55 0.12 5.73
CA ILE A 31 -10.43 0.99 6.53
C ILE A 31 -10.54 0.39 7.92
N CYS A 32 -10.11 1.13 8.94
CA CYS A 32 -10.17 0.72 10.34
C CYS A 32 -11.34 1.38 11.07
N GLY A 33 -11.95 0.66 12.02
CA GLY A 33 -13.04 1.20 12.82
C GLY A 33 -14.34 1.33 12.02
N PHE A 34 -14.63 0.37 11.13
CA PHE A 34 -15.93 0.27 10.49
C PHE A 34 -17.03 0.09 11.57
N PRO A 35 -18.26 0.63 11.37
CA PRO A 35 -19.32 0.48 12.37
C PRO A 35 -19.47 -0.95 12.86
N GLN A 36 -19.57 -1.12 14.19
CA GLN A 36 -19.66 -2.40 14.92
C GLN A 36 -18.40 -3.29 14.84
N GLU A 37 -17.29 -2.85 14.26
CA GLU A 37 -16.03 -3.63 14.27
C GLU A 37 -15.58 -3.88 15.71
N THR A 38 -15.44 -5.16 16.10
CA THR A 38 -14.92 -5.55 17.41
C THR A 38 -13.39 -5.55 17.43
N GLU A 39 -12.79 -5.70 18.61
CA GLU A 39 -11.32 -5.79 18.72
C GLU A 39 -10.80 -7.12 18.17
N GLU A 40 -11.59 -8.19 18.30
CA GLU A 40 -11.26 -9.51 17.75
C GLU A 40 -11.24 -9.47 16.22
N GLU A 41 -12.25 -8.83 15.61
CA GLU A 41 -12.31 -8.65 14.15
C GLU A 41 -11.17 -7.78 13.62
N PHE A 42 -10.82 -6.71 14.35
CA PHE A 42 -9.68 -5.88 14.00
C PHE A 42 -8.35 -6.63 14.13
N SER A 43 -8.17 -7.43 15.19
CA SER A 43 -6.99 -8.28 15.38
C SER A 43 -6.86 -9.32 14.28
N ALA A 44 -7.98 -9.95 13.88
CA ALA A 44 -8.02 -10.87 12.74
C ALA A 44 -7.65 -10.17 11.41
N THR A 45 -8.08 -8.91 11.25
CA THR A 45 -7.69 -8.08 10.10
C THR A 45 -6.17 -7.86 10.07
N LEU A 46 -5.56 -7.49 11.20
CA LEU A 46 -4.09 -7.29 11.26
C LEU A 46 -3.33 -8.57 10.93
N ALA A 47 -3.76 -9.72 11.48
CA ALA A 47 -3.15 -11.02 11.19
C ALA A 47 -3.25 -11.37 9.70
N PHE A 48 -4.40 -11.12 9.08
CA PHE A 48 -4.61 -11.34 7.66
C PHE A 48 -3.73 -10.43 6.78
N LEU A 49 -3.60 -9.15 7.13
CA LEU A 49 -2.72 -8.20 6.43
C LEU A 49 -1.25 -8.62 6.51
N GLU A 50 -0.82 -9.09 7.67
CA GLU A 50 0.54 -9.62 7.89
C GLU A 50 0.80 -10.86 7.03
N GLU A 51 -0.15 -11.79 7.01
CA GLU A 51 -0.08 -12.99 6.19
C GLU A 51 -0.03 -12.66 4.68
N CYS A 52 -0.80 -11.67 4.24
CA CYS A 52 -0.80 -11.22 2.85
C CYS A 52 0.49 -10.51 2.42
N ARG A 53 1.32 -9.98 3.34
CA ARG A 53 2.61 -9.34 3.06
C ARG A 53 2.53 -8.30 1.92
N PHE A 54 1.66 -7.32 2.08
CA PHE A 54 1.52 -6.26 1.08
C PHE A 54 2.77 -5.39 0.98
N ALA A 55 3.12 -4.97 -0.24
CA ALA A 55 4.23 -4.05 -0.51
C ALA A 55 3.95 -2.63 0.03
N ALA A 56 2.70 -2.20 0.00
CA ALA A 56 2.24 -0.96 0.62
C ALA A 56 0.75 -1.04 0.98
N MET A 57 0.35 -0.31 2.02
CA MET A 57 -1.04 -0.22 2.44
C MET A 57 -1.39 1.24 2.71
N HIS A 58 -2.56 1.66 2.23
CA HIS A 58 -3.17 2.94 2.59
C HIS A 58 -4.18 2.69 3.70
N VAL A 59 -3.89 3.21 4.88
CA VAL A 59 -4.73 3.02 6.07
C VAL A 59 -5.57 4.25 6.32
N PHE A 60 -6.88 4.05 6.46
CA PHE A 60 -7.84 5.12 6.71
C PHE A 60 -8.71 4.78 7.93
N PRO A 61 -8.88 5.68 8.91
CA PRO A 61 -9.96 5.55 9.86
C PRO A 61 -11.29 5.69 9.12
N TYR A 62 -12.30 4.90 9.51
CA TYR A 62 -13.62 4.98 8.88
C TYR A 62 -14.22 6.39 9.05
N SER A 63 -14.64 6.98 7.96
CA SER A 63 -15.35 8.26 7.88
C SER A 63 -16.81 8.03 7.50
N ILE A 64 -17.71 8.65 8.25
CA ILE A 64 -19.15 8.55 8.02
C ILE A 64 -19.50 9.21 6.69
N ARG A 65 -20.23 8.48 5.84
CA ARG A 65 -20.73 9.01 4.57
C ARG A 65 -22.24 9.04 4.59
N PRO A 66 -22.89 10.22 4.56
CA PRO A 66 -24.34 10.34 4.52
C PRO A 66 -24.97 9.51 3.37
N GLY A 67 -26.15 8.96 3.62
CA GLY A 67 -26.87 8.15 2.64
C GLY A 67 -26.36 6.70 2.48
N THR A 68 -25.43 6.25 3.32
CA THR A 68 -25.00 4.85 3.35
C THR A 68 -25.58 4.12 4.56
N LYS A 69 -25.88 2.81 4.43
CA LYS A 69 -26.34 1.98 5.56
C LYS A 69 -25.38 2.02 6.75
N ALA A 70 -24.09 2.18 6.49
CA ALA A 70 -23.07 2.26 7.54
C ALA A 70 -23.14 3.56 8.35
N ALA A 71 -23.75 4.63 7.82
CA ALA A 71 -23.94 5.87 8.57
C ALA A 71 -24.96 5.71 9.70
N ASP A 72 -25.96 4.83 9.50
CA ASP A 72 -27.06 4.59 10.45
C ASP A 72 -26.71 3.51 11.50
N MET A 73 -25.56 2.85 11.34
CA MET A 73 -25.10 1.81 12.27
C MET A 73 -24.41 2.40 13.50
N PRO A 74 -24.39 1.68 14.66
CA PRO A 74 -23.63 2.10 15.83
C PRO A 74 -22.17 2.32 15.49
N GLN A 75 -21.67 3.54 15.72
CA GLN A 75 -20.31 3.96 15.32
C GLN A 75 -19.28 3.54 16.37
N VAL A 76 -18.11 3.14 15.92
CA VAL A 76 -16.92 2.99 16.77
C VAL A 76 -16.45 4.38 17.23
N PRO A 77 -16.10 4.58 18.50
CA PRO A 77 -15.59 5.87 19.01
C PRO A 77 -14.37 6.37 18.23
N GLY A 78 -14.28 7.70 18.02
CA GLY A 78 -13.18 8.33 17.28
C GLY A 78 -11.79 7.92 17.76
N PRO A 79 -11.48 8.01 19.07
CA PRO A 79 -10.16 7.59 19.60
C PRO A 79 -9.81 6.14 19.30
N VAL A 80 -10.79 5.22 19.29
CA VAL A 80 -10.58 3.80 18.96
C VAL A 80 -10.27 3.64 17.46
N LYS A 81 -10.94 4.41 16.59
CA LYS A 81 -10.64 4.40 15.15
C LYS A 81 -9.21 4.88 14.88
N GLU A 82 -8.78 5.94 15.56
CA GLU A 82 -7.43 6.50 15.43
C GLU A 82 -6.37 5.54 15.95
N GLU A 83 -6.60 4.92 17.10
CA GLU A 83 -5.70 3.91 17.68
C GLU A 83 -5.55 2.70 16.71
N ARG A 84 -6.65 2.18 16.19
CA ARG A 84 -6.63 1.08 15.22
C ARG A 84 -5.90 1.48 13.94
N ALA A 85 -6.15 2.68 13.42
CA ALA A 85 -5.44 3.20 12.26
C ALA A 85 -3.94 3.35 12.51
N ALA A 86 -3.53 3.77 13.71
CA ALA A 86 -2.11 3.85 14.08
C ALA A 86 -1.45 2.45 14.14
N ARG A 87 -2.11 1.45 14.72
CA ARG A 87 -1.63 0.05 14.75
C ARG A 87 -1.50 -0.53 13.34
N ALA A 88 -2.50 -0.35 12.50
CA ALA A 88 -2.45 -0.80 11.10
C ALA A 88 -1.39 -0.04 10.30
N GLY A 89 -1.18 1.25 10.56
CA GLY A 89 -0.12 2.06 9.96
C GLY A 89 1.28 1.59 10.36
N ALA A 90 1.49 1.20 11.61
CA ALA A 90 2.75 0.61 12.06
C ALA A 90 3.04 -0.73 11.35
N LEU A 91 2.02 -1.58 11.19
CA LEU A 91 2.13 -2.81 10.41
C LEU A 91 2.47 -2.51 8.95
N ALA A 92 1.79 -1.53 8.33
CA ALA A 92 2.04 -1.08 6.96
C ALA A 92 3.50 -0.66 6.75
N ALA A 93 4.04 0.16 7.67
CA ALA A 93 5.44 0.61 7.62
C ALA A 93 6.44 -0.56 7.73
N ARG A 94 6.16 -1.54 8.59
CA ARG A 94 6.98 -2.74 8.75
C ARG A 94 6.99 -3.60 7.49
N LEU A 95 5.82 -3.87 6.92
CA LEU A 95 5.69 -4.68 5.70
C LEU A 95 6.31 -3.98 4.49
N HIS A 96 6.12 -2.67 4.37
CA HIS A 96 6.74 -1.87 3.32
C HIS A 96 8.27 -1.93 3.38
N ARG A 97 8.85 -1.80 4.58
CA ARG A 97 10.31 -1.93 4.76
C ARG A 97 10.81 -3.31 4.34
N ALA A 98 10.13 -4.38 4.77
CA ALA A 98 10.48 -5.74 4.39
C ALA A 98 10.43 -5.93 2.85
N TYR A 99 9.40 -5.40 2.18
CA TYR A 99 9.31 -5.44 0.73
C TYR A 99 10.47 -4.67 0.06
N LEU A 100 10.84 -3.49 0.56
CA LEU A 100 11.97 -2.73 0.02
C LEU A 100 13.31 -3.46 0.20
N GLU A 101 13.50 -4.15 1.32
CA GLU A 101 14.68 -4.99 1.55
C GLU A 101 14.77 -6.15 0.54
N GLU A 102 13.64 -6.76 0.17
CA GLU A 102 13.56 -7.77 -0.88
C GLU A 102 13.86 -7.20 -2.29
N CYS A 103 13.66 -5.90 -2.52
CA CYS A 103 13.98 -5.23 -3.77
C CYS A 103 15.47 -4.97 -3.97
N VAL A 104 16.29 -4.99 -2.90
CA VAL A 104 17.71 -4.67 -2.97
C VAL A 104 18.43 -5.67 -3.87
N GLY A 105 19.23 -5.16 -4.81
CA GLY A 105 19.96 -5.96 -5.80
C GLY A 105 19.16 -6.34 -7.03
N ARG A 106 17.85 -6.11 -7.06
CA ARG A 106 16.99 -6.32 -8.24
C ARG A 106 17.07 -5.13 -9.20
N THR A 107 16.72 -5.37 -10.45
CA THR A 107 16.68 -4.37 -11.50
C THR A 107 15.25 -4.22 -12.00
N TYR A 108 14.75 -2.99 -12.04
CA TYR A 108 13.39 -2.69 -12.47
C TYR A 108 13.35 -1.68 -13.62
N PRO A 109 12.42 -1.84 -14.59
CA PRO A 109 12.09 -0.78 -15.52
C PRO A 109 11.36 0.33 -14.78
N VAL A 110 11.80 1.59 -14.95
CA VAL A 110 11.24 2.74 -14.26
C VAL A 110 10.76 3.77 -15.25
N LEU A 111 9.53 4.24 -15.06
CA LEU A 111 8.97 5.36 -15.79
C LEU A 111 9.25 6.66 -15.02
N PHE A 112 9.97 7.59 -15.64
CA PHE A 112 10.20 8.92 -15.09
C PHE A 112 9.03 9.83 -15.44
N GLU A 113 8.29 10.30 -14.43
CA GLU A 113 7.14 11.18 -14.63
C GLU A 113 7.52 12.67 -14.58
N GLN A 114 8.30 13.08 -13.57
CA GLN A 114 8.71 14.47 -13.38
C GLN A 114 10.10 14.57 -12.72
N PRO A 115 10.92 15.58 -13.10
CA PRO A 115 12.11 15.89 -12.35
C PRO A 115 11.74 16.46 -10.97
N VAL A 116 12.22 15.85 -9.90
CA VAL A 116 12.09 16.40 -8.55
C VAL A 116 13.16 17.46 -8.36
N ALA A 117 12.77 18.72 -8.21
CA ALA A 117 13.68 19.79 -7.83
C ALA A 117 14.27 19.48 -6.45
N GLY A 118 15.59 19.24 -6.38
CA GLY A 118 16.24 18.67 -5.22
C GLY A 118 16.18 19.58 -3.99
N ARG A 119 15.73 19.02 -2.86
CA ARG A 119 16.01 19.52 -1.51
C ARG A 119 17.25 18.86 -0.90
N TYR A 120 18.17 18.40 -1.71
CA TYR A 120 19.47 17.92 -1.23
C TYR A 120 20.54 18.82 -1.79
N GLY A 121 20.85 19.88 -1.01
CA GLY A 121 21.99 20.72 -1.22
C GLY A 121 23.26 19.88 -1.18
N GLY A 122 24.07 19.96 -2.24
CA GLY A 122 25.46 19.59 -2.26
C GLY A 122 25.79 18.14 -2.56
N LEU A 123 25.68 17.75 -3.83
CA LEU A 123 26.62 16.81 -4.43
C LEU A 123 26.76 17.10 -5.93
N SER A 124 27.95 17.50 -6.28
CA SER A 124 28.48 17.77 -7.61
C SER A 124 28.15 16.67 -8.61
N SER A 125 27.60 17.08 -9.74
CA SER A 125 27.74 16.54 -11.10
C SER A 125 28.08 15.06 -11.27
N ARG A 126 27.22 14.15 -10.80
CA ARG A 126 26.99 12.84 -11.43
C ARG A 126 25.49 12.58 -11.32
N LYS A 127 24.86 12.26 -12.45
CA LYS A 127 23.42 12.04 -12.61
C LYS A 127 22.92 10.89 -11.75
N THR A 128 22.77 11.11 -10.47
CA THR A 128 22.03 10.23 -9.56
C THR A 128 20.65 10.85 -9.36
N ALA A 129 19.65 10.37 -10.10
CA ALA A 129 18.28 10.71 -9.85
C ALA A 129 17.91 10.23 -8.44
N SER A 130 17.70 11.17 -7.51
CA SER A 130 17.14 10.86 -6.20
C SER A 130 15.67 10.50 -6.39
N PHE A 131 15.34 9.23 -6.21
CA PHE A 131 13.96 8.78 -6.22
C PHE A 131 13.30 9.10 -4.89
N SER A 132 12.43 10.11 -4.89
CA SER A 132 11.32 10.18 -3.94
C SER A 132 10.41 8.98 -4.22
N ALA A 133 10.10 8.21 -3.18
CA ALA A 133 9.32 6.99 -3.25
C ALA A 133 8.12 7.14 -4.19
N MET A 134 8.15 6.39 -5.27
CA MET A 134 7.09 6.29 -6.25
C MET A 134 5.82 5.85 -5.53
N ARG A 135 4.80 6.70 -5.53
CA ARG A 135 3.45 6.22 -5.25
C ARG A 135 3.10 5.27 -6.40
N PRO A 136 2.78 4.01 -6.15
CA PRO A 136 2.33 3.12 -7.21
C PRO A 136 0.95 3.60 -7.66
N THR A 137 0.93 4.44 -8.68
CA THR A 137 -0.31 4.78 -9.37
C THR A 137 -0.62 3.62 -10.30
N ILE A 138 -1.57 2.81 -9.90
CA ILE A 138 -2.12 1.70 -10.68
C ILE A 138 -2.73 2.28 -11.96
N TRP A 139 -2.23 1.77 -13.12
CA TRP A 139 -2.85 1.83 -14.44
C TRP A 139 -3.09 3.22 -15.06
N ARG A 140 -2.08 3.73 -15.68
CA ARG A 140 -2.28 4.60 -16.84
C ARG A 140 -1.75 3.90 -18.08
N TRP A 141 -2.57 3.77 -19.10
CA TRP A 141 -2.26 3.18 -20.40
C TRP A 141 -0.93 3.71 -20.94
N LEU A 142 -0.02 2.79 -21.28
CA LEU A 142 1.25 3.08 -21.90
C LEU A 142 1.03 3.78 -23.24
N SER A 143 1.37 5.07 -23.28
CA SER A 143 1.61 5.77 -24.54
C SER A 143 3.01 5.35 -25.04
N PRO A 144 3.19 5.11 -26.36
CA PRO A 144 4.46 4.62 -26.91
C PRO A 144 5.64 5.60 -26.81
N ALA A 145 5.47 6.78 -26.21
CA ALA A 145 6.48 7.83 -26.10
C ALA A 145 7.17 7.93 -24.72
N ALA A 146 6.85 7.06 -23.76
CA ALA A 146 7.45 7.12 -22.42
C ALA A 146 8.88 6.57 -22.46
N LYS A 147 9.88 7.41 -22.10
CA LYS A 147 11.27 6.98 -21.93
C LYS A 147 11.37 6.10 -20.68
N THR A 148 11.56 4.81 -20.88
CA THR A 148 11.77 3.84 -19.81
C THR A 148 13.28 3.70 -19.58
N SER A 149 13.72 3.84 -18.33
CA SER A 149 15.09 3.55 -17.92
C SER A 149 15.10 2.42 -16.91
N THR A 150 16.17 1.65 -16.91
CA THR A 150 16.34 0.53 -15.99
C THR A 150 17.21 0.97 -14.81
N ILE A 151 16.75 0.73 -13.59
CA ILE A 151 17.47 1.08 -12.37
C ILE A 151 17.68 -0.17 -11.52
N ARG A 152 18.89 -0.30 -10.98
CA ARG A 152 19.23 -1.32 -10.00
C ARG A 152 19.09 -0.74 -8.60
N CYS A 153 18.33 -1.39 -7.73
CA CYS A 153 18.22 -1.04 -6.32
C CYS A 153 19.55 -1.33 -5.61
N CYS A 154 20.18 -0.28 -5.07
CA CYS A 154 21.36 -0.37 -4.20
C CYS A 154 20.96 -0.03 -2.76
N ARG A 155 21.71 -0.55 -1.78
CA ARG A 155 21.56 -0.18 -0.35
C ARG A 155 21.96 1.27 -0.13
#